data_df5868ed339bdfde6cb67318e9f42b91
#
_entry.id   df5868ed339bdfde6cb67318e9f42b91
#
_cell.length_a   1.000
_cell.length_b   1.000
_cell.length_c   1.000
_cell.angle_alpha   90.00
_cell.angle_beta   90.00
_cell.angle_gamma   90.00
#
_symmetry.space_group_name_H-M   'P 1'
#
loop_
_entity.id
_entity.type
_entity.pdbx_description
1 polymer ?
#
loop_
_entity_poly.entity_id
_entity_poly.type
_entity_poly.pdbx_seq_one_letter_code
_entity_poly.pdbx_strand_id
1 'polypeptide(L)'
;MKVLVTGVNGQLGYDVMNELNKRGHEAIGSDITESNEYFNEYVQLDITNKEAVEKVITEINPDVVVHCAAWTAVDLAEDDDKVEKVRAVNAKGTENIALTCKKIDCKMIYISTDYVFNGQGETPWDPDCKDYKPLNVYGQTKLEGELAVSNNLDKYFIVRIAWVFGVNGKNFIKTMLNVGKKYPQVKVVNDQIGTPTYTYDLARLLVDMAESDKYGYYHATNEGGYISWYDFTVEIFKQAGYATEVLPVTTEEYGLSKAARPFNSRLDKCKLVENGFKPLPTWQDALSRYLKEIEY
;
A
#
# COMPACT_ATOMS: atom_id res chain seq x y z
N MET A 1 -7.97 -4.65 -21.51
CA MET A 1 -6.62 -4.08 -21.38
C MET A 1 -5.66 -5.18 -21.01
N LYS A 2 -4.40 -5.04 -21.43
CA LYS A 2 -3.27 -5.85 -20.93
C LYS A 2 -2.62 -5.11 -19.77
N VAL A 3 -2.55 -5.73 -18.60
CA VAL A 3 -2.06 -5.09 -17.36
C VAL A 3 -0.93 -5.92 -16.77
N LEU A 4 0.22 -5.29 -16.52
CA LEU A 4 1.30 -5.88 -15.75
C LEU A 4 1.18 -5.44 -14.29
N VAL A 5 1.15 -6.37 -13.36
CA VAL A 5 1.11 -6.10 -11.92
C VAL A 5 2.42 -6.56 -11.28
N THR A 6 3.15 -5.68 -10.62
CA THR A 6 4.36 -6.05 -9.88
C THR A 6 4.06 -6.29 -8.41
N GLY A 7 4.82 -7.17 -7.75
CA GLY A 7 4.62 -7.45 -6.33
C GLY A 7 3.38 -8.31 -6.04
N VAL A 8 3.07 -9.25 -6.94
CA VAL A 8 1.84 -10.07 -6.87
C VAL A 8 1.83 -11.08 -5.73
N ASN A 9 2.97 -11.38 -5.13
CA ASN A 9 3.06 -12.22 -3.93
C ASN A 9 2.74 -11.45 -2.64
N GLY A 10 2.62 -10.11 -2.73
CA GLY A 10 2.19 -9.24 -1.65
C GLY A 10 0.67 -9.17 -1.51
N GLN A 11 0.21 -8.50 -0.42
CA GLN A 11 -1.22 -8.36 -0.12
C GLN A 11 -2.00 -7.71 -1.27
N LEU A 12 -1.56 -6.52 -1.70
CA LEU A 12 -2.28 -5.73 -2.70
C LEU A 12 -2.15 -6.29 -4.11
N GLY A 13 -0.94 -6.68 -4.52
CA GLY A 13 -0.73 -7.24 -5.86
C GLY A 13 -1.57 -8.49 -6.12
N TYR A 14 -1.74 -9.33 -5.09
CA TYR A 14 -2.63 -10.49 -5.13
C TYR A 14 -4.09 -10.09 -5.42
N ASP A 15 -4.63 -9.13 -4.68
CA ASP A 15 -6.02 -8.70 -4.86
C ASP A 15 -6.23 -7.95 -6.18
N VAL A 16 -5.24 -7.18 -6.65
CA VAL A 16 -5.29 -6.51 -7.97
C VAL A 16 -5.37 -7.53 -9.10
N MET A 17 -4.55 -8.59 -9.07
CA MET A 17 -4.61 -9.67 -10.06
C MET A 17 -5.98 -10.36 -10.08
N ASN A 18 -6.54 -10.65 -8.90
CA ASN A 18 -7.87 -11.26 -8.79
C ASN A 18 -8.97 -10.35 -9.36
N GLU A 19 -8.95 -9.05 -9.07
CA GLU A 19 -9.94 -8.11 -9.59
C GLU A 19 -9.81 -7.92 -11.11
N LEU A 20 -8.59 -7.85 -11.65
CA LEU A 20 -8.35 -7.79 -13.09
C LEU A 20 -8.89 -9.02 -13.81
N ASN A 21 -8.60 -10.22 -13.30
CA ASN A 21 -9.09 -11.47 -13.85
C ASN A 21 -10.62 -11.55 -13.80
N LYS A 22 -11.23 -11.14 -12.68
CA LYS A 22 -12.68 -11.07 -12.50
C LYS A 22 -13.36 -10.15 -13.53
N ARG A 23 -12.70 -9.04 -13.91
CA ARG A 23 -13.21 -8.10 -14.93
C ARG A 23 -12.85 -8.51 -16.37
N GLY A 24 -12.15 -9.64 -16.57
CA GLY A 24 -11.80 -10.14 -17.90
C GLY A 24 -10.66 -9.38 -18.59
N HIS A 25 -9.78 -8.74 -17.81
CA HIS A 25 -8.55 -8.16 -18.35
C HIS A 25 -7.47 -9.21 -18.55
N GLU A 26 -6.55 -8.97 -19.49
CA GLU A 26 -5.32 -9.75 -19.64
C GLU A 26 -4.32 -9.30 -18.55
N ALA A 27 -4.28 -10.02 -17.43
CA ALA A 27 -3.46 -9.68 -16.28
C ALA A 27 -2.21 -10.57 -16.23
N ILE A 28 -1.04 -9.95 -16.17
CA ILE A 28 0.26 -10.63 -16.05
C ILE A 28 0.86 -10.21 -14.71
N GLY A 29 1.13 -11.20 -13.85
CA GLY A 29 1.77 -10.97 -12.56
C GLY A 29 3.29 -10.98 -12.65
N SER A 30 3.95 -10.19 -11.80
CA SER A 30 5.39 -10.30 -11.64
C SER A 30 5.84 -10.10 -10.19
N ASP A 31 6.91 -10.78 -9.81
CA ASP A 31 7.58 -10.65 -8.52
C ASP A 31 9.05 -11.09 -8.65
N ILE A 32 9.84 -10.94 -7.59
CA ILE A 32 11.24 -11.35 -7.56
C ILE A 32 11.42 -12.87 -7.51
N THR A 33 10.42 -13.62 -7.08
CA THR A 33 10.47 -15.09 -6.97
C THR A 33 10.42 -15.78 -8.33
N GLU A 34 11.01 -16.98 -8.43
CA GLU A 34 11.04 -17.73 -9.69
C GLU A 34 9.67 -18.24 -10.14
N SER A 35 8.77 -18.46 -9.19
CA SER A 35 7.43 -18.99 -9.44
C SER A 35 6.38 -18.30 -8.60
N ASN A 36 5.13 -18.47 -9.00
CA ASN A 36 3.95 -18.00 -8.29
C ASN A 36 2.95 -19.15 -8.18
N GLU A 37 2.36 -19.34 -7.00
CA GLU A 37 1.39 -20.42 -6.74
C GLU A 37 -0.06 -20.01 -7.09
N TYR A 38 -0.31 -18.72 -7.31
CA TYR A 38 -1.67 -18.17 -7.44
C TYR A 38 -2.08 -17.88 -8.89
N PHE A 39 -1.10 -17.53 -9.75
CA PHE A 39 -1.39 -17.02 -11.09
C PHE A 39 -0.56 -17.74 -12.16
N ASN A 40 -1.21 -18.20 -13.23
CA ASN A 40 -0.55 -18.88 -14.34
C ASN A 40 0.23 -17.91 -15.23
N GLU A 41 -0.35 -16.71 -15.49
CA GLU A 41 0.30 -15.65 -16.25
C GLU A 41 1.25 -14.87 -15.33
N TYR A 42 2.50 -15.30 -15.29
CA TYR A 42 3.52 -14.80 -14.38
C TYR A 42 4.89 -14.68 -15.04
N VAL A 43 5.62 -13.63 -14.71
CA VAL A 43 7.02 -13.43 -15.10
C VAL A 43 7.86 -13.02 -13.89
N GLN A 44 9.00 -13.71 -13.70
CA GLN A 44 9.97 -13.27 -12.70
C GLN A 44 10.58 -11.95 -13.10
N LEU A 45 10.60 -10.97 -12.19
CA LEU A 45 11.20 -9.65 -12.43
C LEU A 45 11.77 -9.06 -11.15
N ASP A 46 13.07 -8.86 -11.12
CA ASP A 46 13.73 -7.97 -10.17
C ASP A 46 13.68 -6.54 -10.71
N ILE A 47 12.84 -5.70 -10.11
CA ILE A 47 12.64 -4.30 -10.53
C ILE A 47 13.91 -3.44 -10.37
N THR A 48 14.89 -3.88 -9.57
CA THR A 48 16.16 -3.18 -9.39
C THR A 48 17.12 -3.39 -10.59
N ASN A 49 16.87 -4.41 -11.40
CA ASN A 49 17.61 -4.67 -12.63
C ASN A 49 16.98 -3.92 -13.80
N LYS A 50 17.59 -2.81 -14.19
CA LYS A 50 17.09 -1.91 -15.24
C LYS A 50 16.90 -2.60 -16.59
N GLU A 51 17.87 -3.41 -16.99
CA GLU A 51 17.85 -4.12 -18.28
C GLU A 51 16.73 -5.16 -18.32
N ALA A 52 16.53 -5.88 -17.20
CA ALA A 52 15.44 -6.84 -17.08
C ALA A 52 14.06 -6.14 -17.12
N VAL A 53 13.91 -5.01 -16.42
CA VAL A 53 12.67 -4.19 -16.43
C VAL A 53 12.36 -3.72 -17.85
N GLU A 54 13.34 -3.13 -18.53
CA GLU A 54 13.16 -2.63 -19.90
C GLU A 54 12.78 -3.78 -20.86
N LYS A 55 13.47 -4.90 -20.79
CA LYS A 55 13.20 -6.08 -21.62
C LYS A 55 11.78 -6.62 -21.38
N VAL A 56 11.47 -6.96 -20.14
CA VAL A 56 10.19 -7.61 -19.78
C VAL A 56 8.99 -6.71 -20.10
N ILE A 57 9.04 -5.45 -19.70
CA ILE A 57 7.91 -4.53 -19.93
C ILE A 57 7.74 -4.23 -21.43
N THR A 58 8.84 -4.11 -22.19
CA THR A 58 8.77 -3.89 -23.63
C THR A 58 8.23 -5.13 -24.38
N GLU A 59 8.63 -6.33 -23.99
CA GLU A 59 8.15 -7.58 -24.59
C GLU A 59 6.67 -7.84 -24.29
N ILE A 60 6.21 -7.55 -23.05
CA ILE A 60 4.79 -7.66 -22.67
C ILE A 60 3.98 -6.58 -23.37
N ASN A 61 4.51 -5.37 -23.49
CA ASN A 61 3.85 -4.18 -24.03
C ASN A 61 2.47 -3.96 -23.40
N PRO A 62 2.38 -3.74 -22.07
CA PRO A 62 1.11 -3.57 -21.37
C PRO A 62 0.51 -2.19 -21.64
N ASP A 63 -0.83 -2.07 -21.56
CA ASP A 63 -1.54 -0.80 -21.54
C ASP A 63 -1.30 -0.05 -20.21
N VAL A 64 -1.19 -0.81 -19.11
CA VAL A 64 -1.04 -0.27 -17.75
C VAL A 64 -0.07 -1.13 -16.94
N VAL A 65 0.81 -0.49 -16.17
CA VAL A 65 1.57 -1.13 -15.09
C VAL A 65 0.98 -0.71 -13.74
N VAL A 66 0.52 -1.68 -12.93
CA VAL A 66 0.15 -1.47 -11.53
C VAL A 66 1.33 -1.89 -10.65
N HIS A 67 2.03 -0.90 -10.10
CA HIS A 67 3.27 -1.12 -9.37
C HIS A 67 3.02 -1.24 -7.86
N CYS A 68 2.87 -2.49 -7.38
CA CYS A 68 2.67 -2.83 -5.97
C CYS A 68 3.95 -3.32 -5.27
N ALA A 69 5.01 -3.65 -6.02
CA ALA A 69 6.27 -4.10 -5.43
C ALA A 69 6.93 -2.97 -4.63
N ALA A 70 7.28 -3.24 -3.37
CA ALA A 70 7.96 -2.30 -2.49
C ALA A 70 8.63 -3.01 -1.31
N TRP A 71 9.66 -2.40 -0.77
CA TRP A 71 10.15 -2.71 0.56
C TRP A 71 9.25 -2.03 1.59
N THR A 72 8.53 -2.81 2.40
CA THR A 72 7.54 -2.30 3.37
C THR A 72 7.90 -2.57 4.83
N ALA A 73 9.04 -3.21 5.10
CA ALA A 73 9.54 -3.45 6.45
C ALA A 73 10.18 -2.17 7.01
N VAL A 74 9.32 -1.27 7.55
CA VAL A 74 9.66 0.10 7.94
C VAL A 74 10.80 0.16 8.95
N ASP A 75 10.76 -0.66 10.02
CA ASP A 75 11.81 -0.66 11.04
C ASP A 75 13.14 -1.24 10.52
N LEU A 76 13.09 -2.26 9.66
CA LEU A 76 14.30 -2.83 9.03
C LEU A 76 14.92 -1.88 7.99
N ALA A 77 14.14 -0.94 7.47
CA ALA A 77 14.67 0.08 6.54
C ALA A 77 15.65 1.04 7.22
N GLU A 78 15.58 1.16 8.56
CA GLU A 78 16.50 1.98 9.36
C GLU A 78 17.83 1.28 9.69
N ASP A 79 18.04 0.03 9.27
CA ASP A 79 19.31 -0.65 9.43
C ASP A 79 20.30 -0.13 8.38
N ASP A 80 21.50 0.31 8.80
CA ASP A 80 22.50 0.93 7.94
C ASP A 80 22.86 0.06 6.71
N ASP A 81 22.88 -1.26 6.88
CA ASP A 81 23.17 -2.24 5.82
C ASP A 81 21.97 -2.47 4.88
N LYS A 82 20.79 -1.92 5.16
CA LYS A 82 19.57 -2.06 4.36
C LYS A 82 19.20 -0.81 3.56
N VAL A 83 19.63 0.38 3.99
CA VAL A 83 19.23 1.67 3.39
C VAL A 83 19.37 1.67 1.87
N GLU A 84 20.54 1.24 1.34
CA GLU A 84 20.77 1.21 -0.10
C GLU A 84 19.85 0.19 -0.81
N LYS A 85 19.57 -0.95 -0.20
CA LYS A 85 18.66 -1.94 -0.76
C LYS A 85 17.21 -1.43 -0.78
N VAL A 86 16.78 -0.76 0.29
CA VAL A 86 15.45 -0.12 0.36
C VAL A 86 15.30 0.92 -0.74
N ARG A 87 16.31 1.78 -0.92
CA ARG A 87 16.33 2.79 -2.00
C ARG A 87 16.35 2.15 -3.38
N ALA A 88 17.15 1.09 -3.56
CA ALA A 88 17.18 0.36 -4.83
C ALA A 88 15.79 -0.18 -5.22
N VAL A 89 15.02 -0.72 -4.26
CA VAL A 89 13.66 -1.23 -4.51
C VAL A 89 12.66 -0.09 -4.69
N ASN A 90 12.53 0.80 -3.68
CA ASN A 90 11.42 1.78 -3.62
C ASN A 90 11.60 2.97 -4.57
N ALA A 91 12.84 3.41 -4.81
CA ALA A 91 13.13 4.56 -5.66
C ALA A 91 13.64 4.13 -7.04
N LYS A 92 14.77 3.42 -7.12
CA LYS A 92 15.40 3.07 -8.41
C LYS A 92 14.57 2.06 -9.21
N GLY A 93 14.02 1.04 -8.55
CA GLY A 93 13.12 0.08 -9.20
C GLY A 93 11.86 0.77 -9.76
N THR A 94 11.29 1.70 -9.01
CA THR A 94 10.17 2.54 -9.48
C THR A 94 10.58 3.41 -10.67
N GLU A 95 11.78 4.04 -10.63
CA GLU A 95 12.32 4.83 -11.73
C GLU A 95 12.53 3.99 -13.00
N ASN A 96 13.07 2.77 -12.89
CA ASN A 96 13.24 1.85 -14.01
C ASN A 96 11.92 1.56 -14.72
N ILE A 97 10.85 1.29 -13.93
CA ILE A 97 9.51 1.05 -14.47
C ILE A 97 8.97 2.31 -15.13
N ALA A 98 9.05 3.47 -14.47
CA ALA A 98 8.52 4.74 -15.00
C ALA A 98 9.19 5.12 -16.32
N LEU A 99 10.51 5.00 -16.41
CA LEU A 99 11.26 5.27 -17.66
C LEU A 99 10.86 4.32 -18.79
N THR A 100 10.62 3.04 -18.47
CA THR A 100 10.17 2.07 -19.47
C THR A 100 8.73 2.34 -19.91
N CYS A 101 7.82 2.66 -18.97
CA CYS A 101 6.46 3.06 -19.30
C CYS A 101 6.45 4.29 -20.22
N LYS A 102 7.31 5.29 -19.95
CA LYS A 102 7.47 6.45 -20.84
C LYS A 102 7.86 6.05 -22.27
N LYS A 103 8.80 5.11 -22.41
CA LYS A 103 9.33 4.66 -23.69
C LYS A 103 8.26 4.01 -24.57
N ILE A 104 7.30 3.28 -23.96
CA ILE A 104 6.22 2.56 -24.67
C ILE A 104 4.86 3.24 -24.57
N ASP A 105 4.80 4.48 -24.03
CA ASP A 105 3.57 5.26 -23.79
C ASP A 105 2.54 4.57 -22.89
N CYS A 106 3.01 3.75 -21.93
CA CYS A 106 2.20 2.97 -21.01
C CYS A 106 1.77 3.81 -19.80
N LYS A 107 0.53 3.62 -19.32
CA LYS A 107 0.02 4.18 -18.06
C LYS A 107 0.66 3.50 -16.86
N MET A 108 0.91 4.23 -15.78
CA MET A 108 1.44 3.68 -14.53
C MET A 108 0.58 4.05 -13.33
N ILE A 109 0.24 3.07 -12.50
CA ILE A 109 -0.36 3.26 -11.17
C ILE A 109 0.70 2.89 -10.14
N TYR A 110 1.13 3.86 -9.33
CA TYR A 110 2.14 3.71 -8.29
C TYR A 110 1.49 3.79 -6.91
N ILE A 111 1.76 2.80 -6.08
CA ILE A 111 1.26 2.75 -4.70
C ILE A 111 2.27 3.44 -3.79
N SER A 112 1.85 4.53 -3.15
CA SER A 112 2.65 5.29 -2.20
C SER A 112 2.04 5.23 -0.79
N THR A 113 2.45 6.12 0.10
CA THR A 113 2.16 6.07 1.53
C THR A 113 1.96 7.47 2.11
N ASP A 114 1.26 7.56 3.23
CA ASP A 114 1.19 8.73 4.12
C ASP A 114 2.55 9.13 4.70
N TYR A 115 3.54 8.22 4.75
CA TYR A 115 4.89 8.47 5.28
C TYR A 115 5.72 9.47 4.46
N VAL A 116 5.23 9.95 3.34
CA VAL A 116 5.86 11.04 2.58
C VAL A 116 5.71 12.40 3.28
N PHE A 117 4.79 12.51 4.24
CA PHE A 117 4.53 13.71 5.02
C PHE A 117 5.26 13.70 6.38
N ASN A 118 5.27 14.86 7.09
CA ASN A 118 5.91 14.98 8.40
C ASN A 118 5.11 14.34 9.54
N GLY A 119 3.89 13.89 9.28
CA GLY A 119 3.05 13.21 10.27
C GLY A 119 2.59 14.10 11.45
N GLN A 120 2.68 15.43 11.35
CA GLN A 120 2.29 16.35 12.39
C GLN A 120 0.92 16.98 12.15
N GLY A 121 0.34 17.55 13.22
CA GLY A 121 -0.97 18.21 13.16
C GLY A 121 -2.14 17.23 13.21
N GLU A 122 -3.36 17.75 12.96
CA GLU A 122 -4.60 16.96 13.02
C GLU A 122 -5.44 17.07 11.75
N THR A 123 -5.08 17.99 10.86
CA THR A 123 -5.76 18.16 9.58
C THR A 123 -5.39 17.03 8.63
N PRO A 124 -6.37 16.42 7.93
CA PRO A 124 -6.08 15.45 6.90
C PRO A 124 -5.22 16.04 5.78
N TRP A 125 -4.26 15.28 5.30
CA TRP A 125 -3.39 15.66 4.20
C TRP A 125 -4.19 15.74 2.89
N ASP A 126 -4.02 16.83 2.16
CA ASP A 126 -4.57 16.99 0.82
C ASP A 126 -3.76 16.16 -0.20
N PRO A 127 -4.41 15.49 -1.20
CA PRO A 127 -3.71 14.70 -2.21
C PRO A 127 -2.68 15.49 -3.03
N ASP A 128 -2.94 16.78 -3.27
CA ASP A 128 -2.07 17.65 -4.04
C ASP A 128 -1.04 18.41 -3.19
N CYS A 129 -1.05 18.19 -1.86
CA CYS A 129 -0.05 18.73 -0.94
C CYS A 129 1.36 18.23 -1.31
N LYS A 130 2.30 19.18 -1.40
CA LYS A 130 3.72 18.93 -1.72
C LYS A 130 4.66 19.31 -0.57
N ASP A 131 4.13 19.56 0.64
CA ASP A 131 4.95 19.80 1.83
C ASP A 131 5.49 18.46 2.39
N TYR A 132 6.35 17.85 1.59
CA TYR A 132 6.96 16.55 1.89
C TYR A 132 8.03 16.70 2.97
N LYS A 133 7.96 15.88 4.01
CA LYS A 133 8.96 15.78 5.08
C LYS A 133 8.96 14.38 5.70
N PRO A 134 9.36 13.36 4.96
CA PRO A 134 9.37 12.00 5.47
C PRO A 134 10.25 11.87 6.71
N LEU A 135 9.78 11.09 7.69
CA LEU A 135 10.42 10.94 9.00
C LEU A 135 11.43 9.78 9.05
N ASN A 136 11.46 8.93 8.05
CA ASN A 136 12.23 7.70 8.06
C ASN A 136 12.65 7.30 6.63
N VAL A 137 13.56 6.32 6.52
CA VAL A 137 14.11 5.82 5.24
C VAL A 137 13.01 5.27 4.32
N TYR A 138 12.03 4.55 4.89
CA TYR A 138 10.91 4.05 4.10
C TYR A 138 10.14 5.20 3.43
N GLY A 139 9.70 6.19 4.20
CA GLY A 139 8.98 7.37 3.67
C GLY A 139 9.80 8.14 2.64
N GLN A 140 11.09 8.36 2.93
CA GLN A 140 12.01 9.04 2.01
C GLN A 140 12.12 8.30 0.66
N THR A 141 12.34 7.00 0.69
CA THR A 141 12.51 6.21 -0.54
C THR A 141 11.19 6.05 -1.33
N LYS A 142 10.04 6.03 -0.64
CA LYS A 142 8.73 6.07 -1.30
C LYS A 142 8.46 7.41 -1.97
N LEU A 143 8.86 8.53 -1.34
CA LEU A 143 8.79 9.86 -1.95
C LEU A 143 9.68 9.96 -3.18
N GLU A 144 10.92 9.46 -3.12
CA GLU A 144 11.82 9.41 -4.27
C GLU A 144 11.15 8.65 -5.44
N GLY A 145 10.41 7.57 -5.15
CA GLY A 145 9.60 6.84 -6.14
C GLY A 145 8.45 7.69 -6.72
N GLU A 146 7.70 8.45 -5.89
CA GLU A 146 6.67 9.38 -6.39
C GLU A 146 7.25 10.40 -7.38
N LEU A 147 8.39 10.99 -7.02
CA LEU A 147 9.08 11.97 -7.86
C LEU A 147 9.61 11.34 -9.14
N ALA A 148 10.11 10.10 -9.10
CA ALA A 148 10.52 9.38 -10.29
C ALA A 148 9.34 9.15 -11.26
N VAL A 149 8.15 8.83 -10.75
CA VAL A 149 6.95 8.68 -11.57
C VAL A 149 6.50 10.02 -12.14
N SER A 150 6.26 11.03 -11.29
CA SER A 150 5.68 12.32 -11.71
C SER A 150 6.59 13.17 -12.58
N ASN A 151 7.92 13.00 -12.48
CA ASN A 151 8.88 13.71 -13.33
C ASN A 151 9.06 13.06 -14.72
N ASN A 152 8.66 11.81 -14.89
CA ASN A 152 8.87 11.07 -16.12
C ASN A 152 7.61 10.78 -16.90
N LEU A 153 6.44 10.74 -16.28
CA LEU A 153 5.18 10.33 -16.90
C LEU A 153 4.12 11.43 -16.81
N ASP A 154 3.27 11.53 -17.84
CA ASP A 154 2.03 12.31 -17.82
C ASP A 154 0.82 11.41 -17.49
N LYS A 155 0.88 10.13 -17.91
CA LYS A 155 -0.19 9.13 -17.71
C LYS A 155 0.07 8.32 -16.44
N TYR A 156 -0.13 8.95 -15.26
CA TYR A 156 0.12 8.27 -13.98
C TYR A 156 -0.97 8.50 -12.94
N PHE A 157 -1.12 7.51 -12.06
CA PHE A 157 -1.78 7.65 -10.78
C PHE A 157 -0.75 7.38 -9.68
N ILE A 158 -0.61 8.29 -8.72
CA ILE A 158 0.11 8.09 -7.48
C ILE A 158 -0.93 7.99 -6.37
N VAL A 159 -1.07 6.79 -5.79
CA VAL A 159 -2.11 6.49 -4.81
C VAL A 159 -1.47 6.28 -3.44
N ARG A 160 -1.63 7.26 -2.55
CA ARG A 160 -1.14 7.16 -1.17
C ARG A 160 -2.18 6.45 -0.31
N ILE A 161 -1.70 5.49 0.45
CA ILE A 161 -2.49 4.64 1.32
C ILE A 161 -1.87 4.58 2.71
N ALA A 162 -2.64 4.09 3.69
CA ALA A 162 -2.17 3.89 5.06
C ALA A 162 -2.72 2.59 5.63
N TRP A 163 -2.03 1.96 6.58
CA TRP A 163 -2.50 0.86 7.42
C TRP A 163 -3.11 -0.32 6.65
N VAL A 164 -2.34 -0.84 5.70
CA VAL A 164 -2.78 -1.85 4.73
C VAL A 164 -2.98 -3.21 5.38
N PHE A 165 -4.11 -3.86 5.06
CA PHE A 165 -4.37 -5.25 5.38
C PHE A 165 -5.04 -5.98 4.22
N GLY A 166 -4.73 -7.26 4.08
CA GLY A 166 -5.25 -8.15 3.05
C GLY A 166 -5.10 -9.61 3.43
N VAL A 167 -5.78 -10.48 2.70
CA VAL A 167 -5.79 -11.92 2.99
C VAL A 167 -4.41 -12.54 2.81
N ASN A 168 -3.71 -12.15 1.74
CA ASN A 168 -2.37 -12.65 1.48
C ASN A 168 -1.30 -11.94 2.32
N GLY A 169 -0.33 -12.68 2.86
CA GLY A 169 0.79 -12.14 3.64
C GLY A 169 0.47 -11.80 5.10
N LYS A 170 1.35 -11.00 5.72
CA LYS A 170 1.30 -10.60 7.13
C LYS A 170 0.76 -9.18 7.27
N ASN A 171 -0.02 -8.92 8.33
CA ASN A 171 -0.51 -7.57 8.65
C ASN A 171 -0.82 -7.42 10.14
N PHE A 172 -1.19 -6.19 10.52
CA PHE A 172 -1.49 -5.84 11.89
C PHE A 172 -2.63 -6.67 12.49
N ILE A 173 -3.72 -6.90 11.74
CA ILE A 173 -4.88 -7.67 12.23
C ILE A 173 -4.48 -9.09 12.59
N LYS A 174 -3.78 -9.80 11.69
CA LYS A 174 -3.28 -11.16 11.97
C LYS A 174 -2.35 -11.19 13.19
N THR A 175 -1.53 -10.15 13.37
CA THR A 175 -0.67 -10.02 14.55
C THR A 175 -1.51 -9.87 15.80
N MET A 176 -2.50 -8.98 15.83
CA MET A 176 -3.36 -8.76 16.99
C MET A 176 -4.19 -10.00 17.33
N LEU A 177 -4.75 -10.69 16.33
CA LEU A 177 -5.47 -11.95 16.56
C LEU A 177 -4.57 -13.02 17.22
N ASN A 178 -3.31 -13.14 16.78
CA ASN A 178 -2.34 -14.06 17.40
C ASN A 178 -1.96 -13.65 18.82
N VAL A 179 -1.83 -12.35 19.09
CA VAL A 179 -1.53 -11.82 20.42
C VAL A 179 -2.73 -12.02 21.34
N GLY A 180 -3.95 -11.70 20.87
CA GLY A 180 -5.18 -11.85 21.66
C GLY A 180 -5.48 -13.29 22.08
N LYS A 181 -5.07 -14.29 21.28
CA LYS A 181 -5.15 -15.70 21.70
C LYS A 181 -4.23 -16.08 22.85
N LYS A 182 -3.09 -15.39 23.00
CA LYS A 182 -2.01 -15.80 23.90
C LYS A 182 -1.99 -15.05 25.22
N TYR A 183 -2.49 -13.81 25.21
CA TYR A 183 -2.35 -12.90 26.34
C TYR A 183 -3.70 -12.33 26.75
N PRO A 184 -3.95 -12.18 28.06
CA PRO A 184 -5.18 -11.59 28.56
C PRO A 184 -5.24 -10.07 28.37
N GLN A 185 -4.09 -9.44 28.05
CA GLN A 185 -3.95 -7.99 27.93
C GLN A 185 -2.88 -7.64 26.91
N VAL A 186 -3.10 -6.54 26.15
CA VAL A 186 -2.14 -5.98 25.20
C VAL A 186 -2.09 -4.46 25.29
N LYS A 187 -0.89 -3.88 25.16
CA LYS A 187 -0.67 -2.43 25.07
C LYS A 187 -0.62 -2.01 23.61
N VAL A 188 -1.40 -1.00 23.23
CA VAL A 188 -1.47 -0.53 21.84
C VAL A 188 -1.45 1.00 21.79
N VAL A 189 -0.72 1.55 20.83
CA VAL A 189 -0.53 2.98 20.61
C VAL A 189 -1.86 3.67 20.29
N ASN A 190 -2.14 4.80 20.96
CA ASN A 190 -3.37 5.57 20.81
C ASN A 190 -3.20 6.99 20.27
N ASP A 191 -1.98 7.44 20.05
CA ASP A 191 -1.62 8.79 19.58
C ASP A 191 -1.18 8.85 18.11
N GLN A 192 -1.24 7.73 17.40
CA GLN A 192 -1.08 7.67 15.94
C GLN A 192 -2.46 7.46 15.31
N ILE A 193 -2.88 8.43 14.49
CA ILE A 193 -4.25 8.49 13.96
C ILE A 193 -4.27 8.39 12.45
N GLY A 194 -5.03 7.45 11.91
CA GLY A 194 -5.16 7.18 10.48
C GLY A 194 -6.44 6.44 10.13
N THR A 195 -6.46 5.77 8.99
CA THR A 195 -7.57 4.91 8.57
C THR A 195 -7.01 3.64 7.93
N PRO A 196 -7.51 2.45 8.29
CA PRO A 196 -7.11 1.20 7.66
C PRO A 196 -7.50 1.13 6.18
N THR A 197 -6.73 0.36 5.40
CA THR A 197 -6.98 0.13 3.97
C THR A 197 -7.02 -1.36 3.68
N TYR A 198 -8.19 -1.87 3.29
CA TYR A 198 -8.36 -3.25 2.84
C TYR A 198 -7.96 -3.39 1.38
N THR A 199 -7.01 -4.26 1.10
CA THR A 199 -6.46 -4.44 -0.26
C THR A 199 -7.49 -4.89 -1.29
N TYR A 200 -8.48 -5.68 -0.88
CA TYR A 200 -9.61 -6.08 -1.74
C TYR A 200 -10.44 -4.88 -2.23
N ASP A 201 -10.73 -3.93 -1.33
CA ASP A 201 -11.47 -2.71 -1.69
C ASP A 201 -10.61 -1.77 -2.54
N LEU A 202 -9.33 -1.63 -2.18
CA LEU A 202 -8.38 -0.81 -2.93
C LEU A 202 -8.15 -1.36 -4.34
N ALA A 203 -8.03 -2.68 -4.52
CA ALA A 203 -7.84 -3.32 -5.82
C ALA A 203 -8.94 -2.93 -6.81
N ARG A 204 -10.21 -2.89 -6.37
CA ARG A 204 -11.33 -2.44 -7.20
C ARG A 204 -11.14 -1.00 -7.69
N LEU A 205 -10.74 -0.09 -6.81
CA LEU A 205 -10.45 1.29 -7.15
C LEU A 205 -9.28 1.41 -8.13
N LEU A 206 -8.20 0.63 -7.92
CA LEU A 206 -7.04 0.67 -8.81
C LEU A 206 -7.39 0.19 -10.23
N VAL A 207 -8.28 -0.79 -10.36
CA VAL A 207 -8.77 -1.22 -11.68
C VAL A 207 -9.69 -0.16 -12.29
N ASP A 208 -10.56 0.51 -11.51
CA ASP A 208 -11.33 1.67 -12.00
C ASP A 208 -10.41 2.80 -12.50
N MET A 209 -9.29 3.05 -11.80
CA MET A 209 -8.26 4.02 -12.23
C MET A 209 -7.56 3.56 -13.51
N ALA A 210 -7.23 2.27 -13.63
CA ALA A 210 -6.63 1.70 -14.84
C ALA A 210 -7.52 1.91 -16.08
N GLU A 211 -8.84 1.81 -15.91
CA GLU A 211 -9.86 2.02 -16.95
C GLU A 211 -10.14 3.50 -17.25
N SER A 212 -9.51 4.45 -16.51
CA SER A 212 -9.74 5.89 -16.64
C SER A 212 -8.49 6.66 -17.07
N ASP A 213 -8.66 7.93 -17.43
CA ASP A 213 -7.59 8.87 -17.76
C ASP A 213 -7.54 10.06 -16.78
N LYS A 214 -8.06 9.88 -15.55
CA LYS A 214 -8.12 10.90 -14.52
C LYS A 214 -6.84 10.91 -13.69
N TYR A 215 -5.73 11.16 -14.35
CA TYR A 215 -4.37 11.09 -13.81
C TYR A 215 -4.14 12.03 -12.63
N GLY A 216 -3.08 11.75 -11.87
CA GLY A 216 -2.59 12.59 -10.78
C GLY A 216 -2.44 11.87 -9.45
N TYR A 217 -2.34 12.67 -8.38
CA TYR A 217 -2.21 12.20 -7.01
C TYR A 217 -3.57 11.94 -6.38
N TYR A 218 -3.69 10.83 -5.66
CA TYR A 218 -4.89 10.43 -4.93
C TYR A 218 -4.54 9.87 -3.57
N HIS A 219 -5.46 10.01 -2.63
CA HIS A 219 -5.45 9.30 -1.36
C HIS A 219 -6.56 8.26 -1.34
N ALA A 220 -6.24 7.04 -0.89
CA ALA A 220 -7.20 5.93 -0.91
C ALA A 220 -7.06 5.07 0.35
N THR A 221 -7.93 5.28 1.32
CA THR A 221 -8.14 4.42 2.49
C THR A 221 -9.62 4.09 2.59
N ASN A 222 -10.02 3.09 3.38
CA ASN A 222 -11.43 2.87 3.65
C ASN A 222 -12.07 4.10 4.30
N GLU A 223 -13.40 4.25 4.16
CA GLU A 223 -14.18 5.26 4.86
C GLU A 223 -14.44 4.85 6.32
N GLY A 224 -15.18 5.66 7.09
CA GLY A 224 -15.56 5.36 8.46
C GLY A 224 -14.79 6.13 9.53
N GLY A 225 -14.13 7.24 9.13
CA GLY A 225 -13.44 8.16 10.02
C GLY A 225 -11.98 7.78 10.31
N TYR A 226 -11.37 8.59 11.16
CA TYR A 226 -9.99 8.44 11.59
C TYR A 226 -9.94 7.85 12.99
N ILE A 227 -9.08 6.86 13.20
CA ILE A 227 -8.96 6.09 14.44
C ILE A 227 -7.50 5.90 14.84
N SER A 228 -7.25 5.54 16.09
CA SER A 228 -5.95 5.08 16.55
C SER A 228 -5.73 3.58 16.31
N TRP A 229 -4.49 3.12 16.42
CA TRP A 229 -4.20 1.68 16.46
C TRP A 229 -4.90 0.98 17.65
N TYR A 230 -5.05 1.70 18.77
CA TYR A 230 -5.81 1.23 19.93
C TYR A 230 -7.28 0.99 19.55
N ASP A 231 -7.97 1.97 18.96
CA ASP A 231 -9.37 1.84 18.53
C ASP A 231 -9.54 0.70 17.54
N PHE A 232 -8.60 0.57 16.59
CA PHE A 232 -8.63 -0.51 15.61
C PHE A 232 -8.50 -1.88 16.29
N THR A 233 -7.61 -2.02 17.29
CA THR A 233 -7.43 -3.28 18.03
C THR A 233 -8.66 -3.63 18.85
N VAL A 234 -9.28 -2.65 19.51
CA VAL A 234 -10.54 -2.85 20.24
C VAL A 234 -11.64 -3.42 19.32
N GLU A 235 -11.79 -2.84 18.13
CA GLU A 235 -12.81 -3.34 17.18
C GLU A 235 -12.43 -4.71 16.58
N ILE A 236 -11.14 -4.98 16.32
CA ILE A 236 -10.67 -6.30 15.90
C ILE A 236 -11.08 -7.37 16.91
N PHE A 237 -10.77 -7.15 18.19
CA PHE A 237 -11.07 -8.13 19.25
C PHE A 237 -12.59 -8.29 19.46
N LYS A 238 -13.33 -7.20 19.42
CA LYS A 238 -14.78 -7.23 19.50
C LYS A 238 -15.42 -8.07 18.38
N GLN A 239 -15.01 -7.84 17.12
CA GLN A 239 -15.54 -8.61 15.98
C GLN A 239 -15.08 -10.06 15.97
N ALA A 240 -13.86 -10.34 16.46
CA ALA A 240 -13.32 -11.68 16.59
C ALA A 240 -13.83 -12.45 17.84
N GLY A 241 -14.57 -11.78 18.73
CA GLY A 241 -15.10 -12.41 19.96
C GLY A 241 -14.05 -12.66 21.04
N TYR A 242 -12.95 -11.86 21.05
CA TYR A 242 -11.90 -11.99 22.05
C TYR A 242 -12.17 -11.13 23.29
N ALA A 243 -11.88 -11.69 24.47
CA ALA A 243 -12.02 -11.00 25.76
C ALA A 243 -10.70 -10.30 26.20
N THR A 244 -9.68 -10.27 25.36
CA THR A 244 -8.38 -9.67 25.66
C THR A 244 -8.54 -8.18 25.89
N GLU A 245 -8.05 -7.68 27.02
CA GLU A 245 -8.06 -6.27 27.37
C GLU A 245 -7.04 -5.50 26.53
N VAL A 246 -7.45 -4.36 25.95
CA VAL A 246 -6.56 -3.47 25.19
C VAL A 246 -6.30 -2.23 26.03
N LEU A 247 -5.02 -1.97 26.33
CA LEU A 247 -4.59 -0.80 27.07
C LEU A 247 -4.01 0.25 26.13
N PRO A 248 -4.53 1.50 26.15
CA PRO A 248 -3.94 2.58 25.39
C PRO A 248 -2.59 3.00 25.99
N VAL A 249 -1.60 3.22 25.11
CA VAL A 249 -0.31 3.79 25.46
C VAL A 249 0.09 4.82 24.42
N THR A 250 0.94 5.78 24.80
CA THR A 250 1.54 6.70 23.82
C THR A 250 2.65 6.02 23.01
N THR A 251 3.04 6.61 21.89
CA THR A 251 4.18 6.17 21.09
C THR A 251 5.47 6.14 21.92
N GLU A 252 5.66 7.12 22.80
CA GLU A 252 6.80 7.21 23.71
C GLU A 252 6.80 6.06 24.73
N GLU A 253 5.65 5.80 25.37
CA GLU A 253 5.50 4.68 26.33
C GLU A 253 5.66 3.31 25.66
N TYR A 254 5.29 3.19 24.39
CA TYR A 254 5.47 1.94 23.65
C TYR A 254 6.93 1.64 23.37
N GLY A 255 7.73 2.61 22.93
CA GLY A 255 9.19 2.62 22.86
C GLY A 255 9.86 1.54 22.00
N LEU A 256 9.11 0.73 21.25
CA LEU A 256 9.64 -0.44 20.54
C LEU A 256 9.89 -0.20 19.03
N SER A 257 9.49 0.94 18.51
CA SER A 257 9.66 1.27 17.08
C SER A 257 11.04 1.86 16.83
N LYS A 258 11.80 1.29 15.89
CA LYS A 258 13.08 1.85 15.45
C LYS A 258 12.86 3.08 14.56
N ALA A 259 11.95 2.96 13.60
CA ALA A 259 11.57 4.05 12.71
C ALA A 259 10.61 5.04 13.39
N ALA A 260 10.81 6.33 13.20
CA ALA A 260 9.83 7.35 13.59
C ALA A 260 8.54 7.17 12.78
N ARG A 261 7.40 7.12 13.46
CA ARG A 261 6.09 6.94 12.83
C ARG A 261 5.28 8.24 12.87
N PRO A 262 4.47 8.52 11.83
CA PRO A 262 3.62 9.72 11.82
C PRO A 262 2.51 9.60 12.89
N PHE A 263 2.30 10.68 13.66
CA PHE A 263 1.13 10.84 14.53
C PHE A 263 -0.13 11.12 13.71
N ASN A 264 0.02 11.81 12.58
CA ASN A 264 -1.05 12.16 11.66
C ASN A 264 -0.89 11.44 10.32
N SER A 265 -1.62 10.33 10.17
CA SER A 265 -1.78 9.54 8.94
C SER A 265 -3.17 9.74 8.31
N ARG A 266 -3.85 10.86 8.64
CA ARG A 266 -5.15 11.18 8.06
C ARG A 266 -4.97 11.64 6.61
N LEU A 267 -5.66 10.98 5.71
CA LEU A 267 -5.61 11.26 4.27
C LEU A 267 -6.97 11.77 3.80
N ASP A 268 -7.03 12.95 3.19
CA ASP A 268 -8.24 13.45 2.53
C ASP A 268 -8.47 12.67 1.24
N LYS A 269 -9.71 12.24 1.02
CA LYS A 269 -10.12 11.39 -0.12
C LYS A 269 -11.14 12.07 -1.03
N CYS A 270 -11.48 13.35 -0.78
CA CYS A 270 -12.51 14.07 -1.55
C CYS A 270 -12.24 14.03 -3.05
N LYS A 271 -10.98 14.09 -3.46
CA LYS A 271 -10.57 14.04 -4.88
C LYS A 271 -11.00 12.76 -5.61
N LEU A 272 -11.19 11.63 -4.91
CA LEU A 272 -11.77 10.42 -5.51
C LEU A 272 -13.19 10.72 -6.03
N VAL A 273 -14.04 11.28 -5.17
CA VAL A 273 -15.43 11.61 -5.49
C VAL A 273 -15.52 12.70 -6.56
N GLU A 274 -14.71 13.74 -6.45
CA GLU A 274 -14.65 14.84 -7.44
C GLU A 274 -14.30 14.35 -8.84
N ASN A 275 -13.51 13.30 -8.93
CA ASN A 275 -13.17 12.64 -10.19
C ASN A 275 -14.11 11.47 -10.54
N GLY A 276 -15.20 11.25 -9.78
CA GLY A 276 -16.23 10.24 -10.06
C GLY A 276 -15.83 8.82 -9.72
N PHE A 277 -14.76 8.62 -8.92
CA PHE A 277 -14.46 7.32 -8.34
C PHE A 277 -15.34 7.08 -7.10
N LYS A 278 -15.73 5.83 -6.89
CA LYS A 278 -16.48 5.45 -5.69
C LYS A 278 -15.53 5.34 -4.49
N PRO A 279 -15.86 5.97 -3.35
CA PRO A 279 -15.14 5.74 -2.11
C PRO A 279 -15.09 4.26 -1.73
N LEU A 280 -14.07 3.87 -1.00
CA LEU A 280 -14.01 2.54 -0.42
C LEU A 280 -15.08 2.40 0.69
N PRO A 281 -15.60 1.19 0.96
CA PRO A 281 -16.49 0.93 2.10
C PRO A 281 -15.87 1.40 3.43
N THR A 282 -16.67 1.39 4.51
CA THR A 282 -16.13 1.73 5.83
C THR A 282 -15.13 0.67 6.30
N TRP A 283 -14.13 1.07 7.08
CA TRP A 283 -13.13 0.14 7.61
C TRP A 283 -13.73 -0.93 8.54
N GLN A 284 -14.86 -0.62 9.20
CA GLN A 284 -15.58 -1.58 10.04
C GLN A 284 -16.19 -2.71 9.18
N ASP A 285 -16.81 -2.35 8.06
CA ASP A 285 -17.32 -3.32 7.08
C ASP A 285 -16.18 -4.12 6.45
N ALA A 286 -15.10 -3.44 6.05
CA ALA A 286 -13.91 -4.08 5.51
C ALA A 286 -13.31 -5.10 6.49
N LEU A 287 -13.18 -4.75 7.77
CA LEU A 287 -12.73 -5.65 8.83
C LEU A 287 -13.66 -6.87 8.96
N SER A 288 -14.98 -6.65 8.97
CA SER A 288 -15.97 -7.73 9.07
C SER A 288 -15.87 -8.72 7.92
N ARG A 289 -15.68 -8.23 6.67
CA ARG A 289 -15.48 -9.09 5.50
C ARG A 289 -14.16 -9.83 5.58
N TYR A 290 -13.09 -9.13 5.94
CA TYR A 290 -11.76 -9.71 6.08
C TYR A 290 -11.71 -10.85 7.12
N LEU A 291 -12.31 -10.66 8.31
CA LEU A 291 -12.35 -11.68 9.36
C LEU A 291 -13.13 -12.95 8.95
N LYS A 292 -14.07 -12.85 8.01
CA LYS A 292 -14.78 -14.01 7.45
C LYS A 292 -13.96 -14.80 6.42
N GLU A 293 -12.97 -14.14 5.82
CA GLU A 293 -12.13 -14.74 4.77
C GLU A 293 -10.88 -15.42 5.32
N ILE A 294 -10.44 -15.03 6.52
CA ILE A 294 -9.25 -15.61 7.15
C ILE A 294 -9.63 -16.61 8.24
N GLU A 295 -8.83 -17.68 8.35
CA GLU A 295 -8.86 -18.57 9.50
C GLU A 295 -7.97 -17.98 10.62
N TYR A 296 -8.49 -17.87 11.86
CA TYR A 296 -7.77 -17.32 13.01
C TYR A 296 -8.14 -17.95 14.34
#